data_1985d8b0825ff3e756aec17ddeb44e5a
#
_entry.id   1985d8b0825ff3e756aec17ddeb44e5a
#
_cell.length_a   1.000
_cell.length_b   1.000
_cell.length_c   1.000
_cell.angle_alpha   90.00
_cell.angle_beta   90.00
_cell.angle_gamma   90.00
#
_symmetry.space_group_name_H-M   'P 1'
#
loop_
_entity.id
_entity.type
_entity.pdbx_description
1 polymer ?
#
loop_
_entity_poly.entity_id
_entity_poly.type
_entity_poly.pdbx_seq_one_letter_code
_entity_poly.pdbx_strand_id
1 'polypeptide(L)'
;MKGKIIQVMGPVVDVEFNGYLPEINEAIEVTLADANKDRLVLEVAAHIGDSRVRTIAMDMTEGLIRGQECTAQGGPIKVPVGEAVLGRIFNVIGDPIDEGDAISADAPRWSIHRSAPTFEEQSTKTEMFETGIKVVDLLAPYSKGGKVGLFGGAGVGKTVIIMELIHNVAFKHSGYSVFAGVGERTREGNDLYHEMKDSNVLDKVALCYGQMSEPPGARNRIALTGLTMAEYFRDEKGLDVLMFVDNIFRFAQSGSEMSALLGRIPSAVGYQPTLASEMGKLQERITSTNKGSITSVQAVYVPADDLTDPAPASVFAHLDATTVLNRKIAEKGIYPAVDPLDSTSRILSADILGEEHYSVARGVQSVLQKYKDLQDIIAILGMDELSEADKLVVARARKIERFLSQPFFVAEVFTGSPGKYVELKDTIAGFQGILEGKYDSIPEMAFYMVGGIDEVLAKAEKMK
;
A
#
# COMPACT_ATOMS: atom_id res chain seq x y z
N MET A 1 15.44 15.95 -29.57
CA MET A 1 16.63 15.64 -30.40
C MET A 1 16.44 14.28 -31.05
N LYS A 2 16.78 14.14 -32.35
CA LYS A 2 16.59 12.89 -33.08
C LYS A 2 17.76 11.90 -32.87
N GLY A 3 17.42 10.64 -32.66
CA GLY A 3 18.34 9.50 -32.58
C GLY A 3 17.88 8.35 -33.45
N LYS A 4 18.65 7.27 -33.50
CA LYS A 4 18.34 6.05 -34.22
C LYS A 4 18.56 4.82 -33.36
N ILE A 5 17.64 3.87 -33.44
CA ILE A 5 17.77 2.56 -32.82
C ILE A 5 18.91 1.80 -33.51
N ILE A 6 19.87 1.33 -32.74
CA ILE A 6 20.99 0.53 -33.26
C ILE A 6 20.89 -0.95 -32.88
N GLN A 7 20.24 -1.26 -31.76
CA GLN A 7 20.07 -2.63 -31.31
C GLN A 7 18.80 -2.77 -30.42
N VAL A 8 18.10 -3.89 -30.55
CA VAL A 8 16.96 -4.28 -29.68
C VAL A 8 17.26 -5.64 -29.08
N MET A 9 17.23 -5.74 -27.75
CA MET A 9 17.45 -6.97 -26.98
C MET A 9 16.34 -7.16 -25.96
N GLY A 10 15.17 -7.65 -26.41
CA GLY A 10 13.98 -7.67 -25.54
C GLY A 10 13.62 -6.24 -25.09
N PRO A 11 13.42 -5.99 -23.79
CA PRO A 11 13.07 -4.65 -23.31
C PRO A 11 14.25 -3.66 -23.27
N VAL A 12 15.46 -4.08 -23.65
CA VAL A 12 16.65 -3.21 -23.74
C VAL A 12 16.83 -2.75 -25.17
N VAL A 13 16.93 -1.44 -25.37
CA VAL A 13 17.10 -0.81 -26.68
C VAL A 13 18.28 0.13 -26.63
N ASP A 14 19.28 -0.07 -27.52
CA ASP A 14 20.40 0.83 -27.66
C ASP A 14 20.12 1.85 -28.78
N VAL A 15 20.36 3.12 -28.46
CA VAL A 15 20.07 4.26 -29.34
C VAL A 15 21.32 5.11 -29.53
N GLU A 16 21.56 5.55 -30.77
CA GLU A 16 22.66 6.43 -31.13
C GLU A 16 22.14 7.83 -31.46
N PHE A 17 22.83 8.85 -30.96
CA PHE A 17 22.55 10.25 -31.21
C PHE A 17 23.73 10.94 -31.89
N ASN A 18 23.46 11.93 -32.71
CA ASN A 18 24.48 12.78 -33.34
C ASN A 18 24.46 14.15 -32.67
N GLY A 19 25.59 14.49 -31.99
CA GLY A 19 25.78 15.84 -31.38
C GLY A 19 24.92 16.08 -30.13
N TYR A 20 24.30 15.04 -29.56
CA TYR A 20 23.51 15.08 -28.33
C TYR A 20 23.71 13.78 -27.55
N LEU A 21 23.80 13.88 -26.23
CA LEU A 21 23.83 12.72 -25.36
C LEU A 21 22.72 12.88 -24.32
N PRO A 22 21.63 12.10 -24.40
CA PRO A 22 20.55 12.15 -23.42
C PRO A 22 21.06 11.84 -22.02
N GLU A 23 20.49 12.52 -21.03
CA GLU A 23 20.81 12.29 -19.62
C GLU A 23 20.24 10.94 -19.13
N ILE A 24 20.78 10.45 -18.02
CA ILE A 24 20.22 9.27 -17.33
C ILE A 24 18.79 9.60 -16.86
N ASN A 25 17.86 8.65 -17.05
CA ASN A 25 16.42 8.76 -16.84
C ASN A 25 15.68 9.65 -17.87
N GLU A 26 16.36 10.19 -18.87
CA GLU A 26 15.67 10.92 -19.94
C GLU A 26 14.77 10.00 -20.75
N ALA A 27 13.57 10.49 -21.10
CA ALA A 27 12.62 9.78 -21.94
C ALA A 27 12.98 9.94 -23.42
N ILE A 28 12.94 8.83 -24.15
CA ILE A 28 13.09 8.79 -25.61
C ILE A 28 11.82 8.19 -26.18
N GLU A 29 11.21 8.87 -27.15
CA GLU A 29 9.96 8.45 -27.79
C GLU A 29 10.22 7.87 -29.16
N VAL A 30 9.62 6.71 -29.43
CA VAL A 30 9.66 6.02 -30.72
C VAL A 30 8.25 5.95 -31.25
N THR A 31 8.01 6.45 -32.47
CA THR A 31 6.72 6.32 -33.14
C THR A 31 6.57 4.89 -33.67
N LEU A 32 5.45 4.25 -33.32
CA LEU A 32 5.12 2.90 -33.79
C LEU A 32 4.21 2.99 -35.03
N ALA A 33 4.32 2.00 -35.89
CA ALA A 33 3.43 1.84 -37.05
C ALA A 33 2.17 1.00 -36.74
N ASP A 34 1.92 0.73 -35.45
CA ASP A 34 0.80 -0.06 -34.98
C ASP A 34 -0.47 0.80 -34.84
N ALA A 35 -1.60 0.28 -35.36
CA ALA A 35 -2.90 0.96 -35.28
C ALA A 35 -3.44 1.12 -33.84
N ASN A 36 -2.94 0.34 -32.89
CA ASN A 36 -3.39 0.35 -31.47
C ASN A 36 -2.45 1.10 -30.53
N LYS A 37 -1.24 1.45 -30.98
CA LYS A 37 -0.23 2.13 -30.17
C LYS A 37 0.55 3.12 -31.02
N ASP A 38 0.41 4.40 -30.72
CA ASP A 38 1.07 5.45 -31.49
C ASP A 38 2.56 5.59 -31.16
N ARG A 39 2.96 5.21 -29.94
CA ARG A 39 4.31 5.44 -29.45
C ARG A 39 4.78 4.41 -28.42
N LEU A 40 6.10 4.25 -28.36
CA LEU A 40 6.81 3.58 -27.28
C LEU A 40 7.73 4.56 -26.59
N VAL A 41 7.76 4.55 -25.27
CA VAL A 41 8.70 5.35 -24.47
C VAL A 41 9.81 4.46 -23.93
N LEU A 42 11.03 4.91 -24.13
CA LEU A 42 12.26 4.30 -23.61
C LEU A 42 12.83 5.24 -22.55
N GLU A 43 13.43 4.71 -21.49
CA GLU A 43 14.13 5.48 -20.47
C GLU A 43 15.63 5.17 -20.50
N VAL A 44 16.45 6.21 -20.53
CA VAL A 44 17.92 6.06 -20.55
C VAL A 44 18.41 5.48 -19.23
N ALA A 45 19.06 4.33 -19.30
CA ALA A 45 19.60 3.60 -18.15
C ALA A 45 21.11 3.69 -18.01
N ALA A 46 21.83 3.83 -19.13
CA ALA A 46 23.29 3.93 -19.14
C ALA A 46 23.83 4.60 -20.41
N HIS A 47 24.96 5.24 -20.29
CA HIS A 47 25.79 5.67 -21.42
C HIS A 47 26.76 4.54 -21.80
N ILE A 48 26.85 4.19 -23.08
CA ILE A 48 27.68 3.09 -23.57
C ILE A 48 28.82 3.53 -24.50
N GLY A 49 29.09 4.83 -24.53
CA GLY A 49 30.14 5.45 -25.37
C GLY A 49 29.66 5.87 -26.75
N ASP A 50 30.47 6.65 -27.47
CA ASP A 50 30.22 7.08 -28.86
C ASP A 50 28.82 7.71 -29.09
N SER A 51 28.36 8.56 -28.18
CA SER A 51 27.01 9.17 -28.21
C SER A 51 25.87 8.13 -28.25
N ARG A 52 26.09 6.96 -27.67
CA ARG A 52 25.12 5.88 -27.56
C ARG A 52 24.63 5.74 -26.13
N VAL A 53 23.35 5.45 -26.03
CA VAL A 53 22.70 5.19 -24.74
C VAL A 53 22.02 3.83 -24.77
N ARG A 54 22.05 3.16 -23.63
CA ARG A 54 21.26 1.97 -23.37
C ARG A 54 20.00 2.36 -22.61
N THR A 55 18.88 1.91 -23.11
CA THR A 55 17.56 2.27 -22.57
C THR A 55 16.77 1.04 -22.15
N ILE A 56 15.80 1.25 -21.28
CA ILE A 56 14.79 0.27 -20.90
C ILE A 56 13.45 0.74 -21.44
N ALA A 57 12.73 -0.17 -22.11
CA ALA A 57 11.41 0.09 -22.66
C ALA A 57 10.33 0.09 -21.55
N MET A 58 9.39 1.02 -21.67
CA MET A 58 8.22 1.13 -20.79
C MET A 58 7.02 0.32 -21.30
N ASP A 59 7.12 -0.29 -22.46
CA ASP A 59 6.14 -1.20 -23.04
C ASP A 59 6.86 -2.22 -23.93
N MET A 60 6.11 -3.13 -24.56
CA MET A 60 6.62 -4.16 -25.44
C MET A 60 7.39 -3.56 -26.63
N THR A 61 8.48 -4.20 -27.01
CA THR A 61 9.40 -3.76 -28.07
C THR A 61 9.19 -4.44 -29.41
N GLU A 62 8.18 -5.30 -29.51
CA GLU A 62 7.83 -5.98 -30.77
C GLU A 62 7.52 -4.98 -31.88
N GLY A 63 8.08 -5.22 -33.05
CA GLY A 63 7.93 -4.33 -34.21
C GLY A 63 8.97 -3.23 -34.33
N LEU A 64 9.84 -3.05 -33.33
CA LEU A 64 10.99 -2.14 -33.47
C LEU A 64 12.01 -2.70 -34.47
N ILE A 65 12.54 -1.83 -35.29
CA ILE A 65 13.56 -2.17 -36.26
C ILE A 65 14.83 -1.34 -36.07
N ARG A 66 15.96 -1.93 -36.39
CA ARG A 66 17.25 -1.21 -36.43
C ARG A 66 17.19 -0.09 -37.45
N GLY A 67 17.68 1.10 -37.09
CA GLY A 67 17.67 2.29 -37.94
C GLY A 67 16.40 3.14 -37.81
N GLN A 68 15.41 2.70 -37.03
CA GLN A 68 14.18 3.46 -36.78
C GLN A 68 14.53 4.75 -36.03
N GLU A 69 13.91 5.85 -36.43
CA GLU A 69 14.07 7.16 -35.76
C GLU A 69 13.37 7.18 -34.41
N CYS A 70 13.98 7.89 -33.47
CA CYS A 70 13.41 8.19 -32.15
C CYS A 70 13.74 9.62 -31.75
N THR A 71 13.06 10.12 -30.74
CA THR A 71 13.20 11.52 -30.30
C THR A 71 13.40 11.59 -28.80
N ALA A 72 14.55 12.14 -28.36
CA ALA A 72 14.79 12.45 -26.97
C ALA A 72 13.94 13.65 -26.55
N GLN A 73 13.30 13.55 -25.38
CA GLN A 73 12.32 14.51 -24.90
C GLN A 73 12.91 15.66 -24.07
N GLY A 74 14.23 15.63 -23.79
CA GLY A 74 14.93 16.65 -23.01
C GLY A 74 14.66 16.59 -21.50
N GLY A 75 14.18 15.47 -21.01
CA GLY A 75 13.94 15.23 -19.58
C GLY A 75 13.28 13.90 -19.29
N PRO A 76 13.09 13.56 -18.02
CA PRO A 76 12.46 12.32 -17.60
C PRO A 76 10.99 12.19 -18.03
N ILE A 77 10.45 10.97 -17.90
CA ILE A 77 9.02 10.69 -18.08
C ILE A 77 8.20 11.63 -17.19
N LYS A 78 7.21 12.31 -17.79
CA LYS A 78 6.27 13.19 -17.10
C LYS A 78 4.86 12.63 -17.19
N VAL A 79 4.20 12.56 -16.04
CA VAL A 79 2.84 12.02 -15.92
C VAL A 79 1.86 13.12 -15.49
N PRO A 80 0.57 13.02 -15.86
CA PRO A 80 -0.43 13.98 -15.42
C PRO A 80 -0.62 13.89 -13.92
N VAL A 81 -0.91 15.03 -13.29
CA VAL A 81 -1.18 15.15 -11.86
C VAL A 81 -2.37 16.06 -11.63
N GLY A 82 -2.88 16.11 -10.41
CA GLY A 82 -4.02 16.95 -10.04
C GLY A 82 -5.36 16.22 -10.15
N GLU A 83 -6.45 16.98 -10.11
CA GLU A 83 -7.81 16.42 -10.04
C GLU A 83 -8.20 15.61 -11.29
N ALA A 84 -7.54 15.87 -12.43
CA ALA A 84 -7.79 15.17 -13.68
C ALA A 84 -7.43 13.66 -13.63
N VAL A 85 -6.64 13.23 -12.64
CA VAL A 85 -6.26 11.82 -12.50
C VAL A 85 -7.22 11.02 -11.61
N LEU A 86 -8.10 11.68 -10.88
CA LEU A 86 -9.05 11.02 -9.98
C LEU A 86 -10.11 10.24 -10.76
N GLY A 87 -10.42 9.07 -10.29
CA GLY A 87 -11.38 8.17 -10.93
C GLY A 87 -10.87 7.46 -12.17
N ARG A 88 -9.58 7.61 -12.51
CA ARG A 88 -8.97 7.15 -13.75
C ARG A 88 -7.89 6.09 -13.50
N ILE A 89 -7.61 5.30 -14.53
CA ILE A 89 -6.54 4.30 -14.53
C ILE A 89 -5.46 4.70 -15.52
N PHE A 90 -4.21 4.69 -15.09
CA PHE A 90 -3.04 5.09 -15.87
C PHE A 90 -2.02 3.97 -16.00
N ASN A 91 -1.33 3.95 -17.13
CA ASN A 91 -0.11 3.18 -17.33
C ASN A 91 1.12 3.94 -16.75
N VAL A 92 2.30 3.35 -16.91
CA VAL A 92 3.57 3.88 -16.37
C VAL A 92 3.96 5.27 -16.92
N ILE A 93 3.59 5.59 -18.14
CA ILE A 93 3.88 6.88 -18.79
C ILE A 93 2.76 7.92 -18.60
N GLY A 94 1.74 7.57 -17.82
CA GLY A 94 0.61 8.46 -17.50
C GLY A 94 -0.42 8.59 -18.61
N ASP A 95 -0.50 7.61 -19.50
CA ASP A 95 -1.62 7.53 -20.45
C ASP A 95 -2.79 6.78 -19.80
N PRO A 96 -4.04 7.26 -19.96
CA PRO A 96 -5.21 6.57 -19.44
C PRO A 96 -5.45 5.25 -20.19
N ILE A 97 -5.81 4.21 -19.43
CA ILE A 97 -6.07 2.85 -19.97
C ILE A 97 -7.47 2.35 -19.61
N ASP A 98 -8.36 3.23 -19.19
CA ASP A 98 -9.73 2.97 -18.74
C ASP A 98 -10.79 3.23 -19.82
N GLU A 99 -10.39 3.34 -21.09
CA GLU A 99 -11.26 3.67 -22.23
C GLU A 99 -12.00 5.01 -22.10
N GLY A 100 -11.62 5.84 -21.12
CA GLY A 100 -12.16 7.16 -20.93
C GLY A 100 -11.48 8.22 -21.82
N ASP A 101 -11.98 9.45 -21.73
CA ASP A 101 -11.44 10.58 -22.50
C ASP A 101 -9.95 10.81 -22.22
N ALA A 102 -9.22 11.30 -23.21
CA ALA A 102 -7.82 11.68 -23.05
C ALA A 102 -7.68 12.80 -21.99
N ILE A 103 -6.61 12.76 -21.23
CA ILE A 103 -6.30 13.83 -20.28
C ILE A 103 -5.95 15.11 -21.05
N SER A 104 -6.53 16.24 -20.61
CA SER A 104 -6.28 17.56 -21.24
C SER A 104 -4.78 17.83 -21.36
N ALA A 105 -4.39 18.41 -22.50
CA ALA A 105 -3.03 18.86 -22.73
C ALA A 105 -2.56 19.93 -21.71
N ASP A 106 -3.52 20.71 -21.16
CA ASP A 106 -3.27 21.75 -20.17
C ASP A 106 -3.13 21.21 -18.74
N ALA A 107 -3.40 19.91 -18.51
CA ALA A 107 -3.22 19.29 -17.21
C ALA A 107 -1.75 19.36 -16.76
N PRO A 108 -1.48 19.72 -15.50
CA PRO A 108 -0.12 19.77 -15.01
C PRO A 108 0.53 18.39 -15.09
N ARG A 109 1.79 18.36 -15.49
CA ARG A 109 2.58 17.12 -15.61
C ARG A 109 3.87 17.22 -14.83
N TRP A 110 4.13 16.24 -14.01
CA TRP A 110 5.33 16.16 -13.17
C TRP A 110 6.21 14.98 -13.55
N SER A 111 7.53 15.15 -13.40
CA SER A 111 8.51 14.07 -13.58
C SER A 111 8.30 12.98 -12.54
N ILE A 112 8.41 11.71 -12.97
CA ILE A 112 8.39 10.57 -12.05
C ILE A 112 9.69 10.46 -11.22
N HIS A 113 10.79 11.03 -11.73
CA HIS A 113 12.07 11.11 -11.03
C HIS A 113 12.17 12.43 -10.27
N ARG A 114 11.66 12.43 -9.06
CA ARG A 114 11.71 13.56 -8.12
C ARG A 114 12.60 13.22 -6.93
N SER A 115 13.22 14.23 -6.36
CA SER A 115 13.93 14.09 -5.09
C SER A 115 12.95 13.97 -3.92
N ALA A 116 13.36 13.29 -2.86
CA ALA A 116 12.65 13.35 -1.60
C ALA A 116 12.59 14.80 -1.07
N PRO A 117 11.57 15.15 -0.27
CA PRO A 117 11.54 16.44 0.40
C PRO A 117 12.82 16.72 1.19
N THR A 118 13.27 17.96 1.15
CA THR A 118 14.46 18.39 1.89
C THR A 118 14.21 18.29 3.41
N PHE A 119 15.28 18.28 4.17
CA PHE A 119 15.17 18.22 5.65
C PHE A 119 14.32 19.37 6.23
N GLU A 120 14.38 20.54 5.62
CA GLU A 120 13.60 21.72 6.04
C GLU A 120 12.11 21.61 5.71
N GLU A 121 11.77 20.87 4.66
CA GLU A 121 10.38 20.66 4.23
C GLU A 121 9.67 19.58 5.03
N GLN A 122 10.43 18.66 5.65
CA GLN A 122 9.86 17.56 6.40
C GLN A 122 9.27 18.02 7.73
N SER A 123 8.10 17.48 8.08
CA SER A 123 7.50 17.69 9.39
C SER A 123 8.20 16.82 10.44
N THR A 124 8.54 17.42 11.58
CA THR A 124 9.12 16.69 12.71
C THR A 124 8.06 16.17 13.70
N LYS A 125 6.79 16.50 13.46
CA LYS A 125 5.68 16.06 14.33
C LYS A 125 5.31 14.62 13.99
N THR A 126 5.27 13.78 15.01
CA THR A 126 4.71 12.44 14.91
C THR A 126 3.24 12.50 15.33
N GLU A 127 2.34 12.35 14.38
CA GLU A 127 0.89 12.34 14.60
C GLU A 127 0.30 11.01 14.16
N MET A 128 -0.69 10.53 14.91
CA MET A 128 -1.43 9.34 14.53
C MET A 128 -2.36 9.63 13.34
N PHE A 129 -2.40 8.71 12.40
CA PHE A 129 -3.39 8.69 11.33
C PHE A 129 -4.54 7.76 11.74
N GLU A 130 -5.66 8.35 12.13
CA GLU A 130 -6.84 7.60 12.59
C GLU A 130 -7.55 6.95 11.41
N THR A 131 -7.68 5.63 11.45
CA THR A 131 -8.25 4.85 10.35
C THR A 131 -9.74 4.55 10.54
N GLY A 132 -10.26 4.65 11.76
CA GLY A 132 -11.61 4.27 12.13
C GLY A 132 -11.81 2.74 12.23
N ILE A 133 -10.73 1.98 12.16
CA ILE A 133 -10.72 0.52 12.31
C ILE A 133 -10.15 0.17 13.69
N LYS A 134 -10.99 -0.34 14.58
CA LYS A 134 -10.65 -0.56 16.00
C LYS A 134 -9.33 -1.28 16.22
N VAL A 135 -9.12 -2.41 15.55
CA VAL A 135 -7.92 -3.24 15.74
C VAL A 135 -6.65 -2.52 15.30
N VAL A 136 -6.72 -1.74 14.22
CA VAL A 136 -5.59 -0.96 13.71
C VAL A 136 -5.30 0.19 14.65
N ASP A 137 -6.29 1.02 14.92
CA ASP A 137 -6.12 2.24 15.71
C ASP A 137 -5.69 1.96 17.15
N LEU A 138 -6.14 0.86 17.74
CA LEU A 138 -5.76 0.49 19.10
C LEU A 138 -4.37 -0.15 19.18
N LEU A 139 -4.08 -1.15 18.34
CA LEU A 139 -2.96 -2.07 18.55
C LEU A 139 -1.79 -1.91 17.58
N ALA A 140 -2.05 -1.39 16.39
CA ALA A 140 -1.05 -1.13 15.36
C ALA A 140 -1.32 0.21 14.66
N PRO A 141 -1.40 1.33 15.40
CA PRO A 141 -1.78 2.64 14.86
C PRO A 141 -0.80 3.11 13.79
N TYR A 142 -1.35 3.74 12.76
CA TYR A 142 -0.57 4.32 11.67
C TYR A 142 -0.11 5.73 12.03
N SER A 143 1.09 6.10 11.60
CA SER A 143 1.56 7.47 11.69
C SER A 143 1.30 8.23 10.38
N LYS A 144 0.95 9.50 10.46
CA LYS A 144 0.91 10.38 9.28
C LYS A 144 2.29 10.46 8.65
N GLY A 145 2.35 10.28 7.34
CA GLY A 145 3.62 10.19 6.62
C GLY A 145 4.40 8.91 6.85
N GLY A 146 3.82 7.96 7.57
CA GLY A 146 4.41 6.66 7.88
C GLY A 146 4.24 5.65 6.75
N LYS A 147 5.00 4.58 6.87
CA LYS A 147 5.02 3.46 5.93
C LYS A 147 4.54 2.22 6.65
N VAL A 148 3.45 1.66 6.18
CA VAL A 148 2.80 0.48 6.77
C VAL A 148 2.98 -0.71 5.86
N GLY A 149 3.52 -1.79 6.40
CA GLY A 149 3.56 -3.08 5.71
C GLY A 149 2.26 -3.86 5.94
N LEU A 150 1.59 -4.26 4.88
CA LEU A 150 0.41 -5.12 4.93
C LEU A 150 0.79 -6.53 4.52
N PHE A 151 0.72 -7.45 5.48
CA PHE A 151 1.08 -8.86 5.32
C PHE A 151 -0.16 -9.73 5.34
N GLY A 152 -0.18 -10.78 4.54
CA GLY A 152 -1.25 -11.77 4.56
C GLY A 152 -1.29 -12.60 3.30
N GLY A 153 -1.71 -13.83 3.43
CA GLY A 153 -1.95 -14.74 2.31
C GLY A 153 -3.14 -14.34 1.44
N ALA A 154 -3.41 -15.13 0.42
CA ALA A 154 -4.60 -14.93 -0.42
C ALA A 154 -5.90 -15.18 0.38
N GLY A 155 -6.94 -14.39 0.12
CA GLY A 155 -8.28 -14.60 0.67
C GLY A 155 -8.47 -14.21 2.14
N VAL A 156 -7.53 -13.45 2.73
CA VAL A 156 -7.66 -12.98 4.13
C VAL A 156 -8.24 -11.57 4.26
N GLY A 157 -8.64 -10.93 3.13
CA GLY A 157 -9.29 -9.63 3.13
C GLY A 157 -8.37 -8.42 2.93
N LYS A 158 -7.19 -8.58 2.30
CA LYS A 158 -6.30 -7.44 1.98
C LYS A 158 -7.01 -6.34 1.20
N THR A 159 -7.64 -6.70 0.08
CA THR A 159 -8.36 -5.77 -0.78
C THR A 159 -9.48 -5.04 -0.03
N VAL A 160 -10.22 -5.76 0.81
CA VAL A 160 -11.33 -5.19 1.60
C VAL A 160 -10.83 -4.13 2.59
N ILE A 161 -9.70 -4.39 3.27
CA ILE A 161 -9.07 -3.40 4.16
C ILE A 161 -8.58 -2.18 3.37
N ILE A 162 -7.95 -2.37 2.21
CA ILE A 162 -7.49 -1.29 1.34
C ILE A 162 -8.67 -0.40 0.96
N MET A 163 -9.76 -0.99 0.48
CA MET A 163 -10.96 -0.24 0.10
C MET A 163 -11.61 0.48 1.28
N GLU A 164 -11.66 -0.14 2.46
CA GLU A 164 -12.20 0.51 3.66
C GLU A 164 -11.34 1.71 4.10
N LEU A 165 -10.01 1.59 4.02
CA LEU A 165 -9.11 2.70 4.29
C LEU A 165 -9.33 3.85 3.29
N ILE A 166 -9.47 3.55 2.00
CA ILE A 166 -9.78 4.55 0.96
C ILE A 166 -11.11 5.24 1.28
N HIS A 167 -12.15 4.47 1.60
CA HIS A 167 -13.45 4.99 1.98
C HIS A 167 -13.33 5.94 3.18
N ASN A 168 -12.69 5.51 4.25
CA ASN A 168 -12.59 6.27 5.49
C ASN A 168 -11.78 7.56 5.31
N VAL A 169 -10.70 7.53 4.50
CA VAL A 169 -9.93 8.73 4.16
C VAL A 169 -10.76 9.71 3.34
N ALA A 170 -11.49 9.23 2.35
CA ALA A 170 -12.32 10.08 1.50
C ALA A 170 -13.45 10.77 2.28
N PHE A 171 -14.13 10.06 3.15
CA PHE A 171 -15.31 10.58 3.85
C PHE A 171 -15.00 11.26 5.18
N LYS A 172 -13.97 10.84 5.90
CA LYS A 172 -13.63 11.41 7.22
C LYS A 172 -12.53 12.46 7.15
N HIS A 173 -11.52 12.24 6.33
CA HIS A 173 -10.35 13.13 6.22
C HIS A 173 -10.40 14.04 4.99
N SER A 174 -11.43 13.94 4.14
CA SER A 174 -11.55 14.69 2.88
C SER A 174 -10.30 14.58 1.98
N GLY A 175 -9.56 13.49 2.14
CA GLY A 175 -8.32 13.23 1.42
C GLY A 175 -8.55 12.43 0.14
N TYR A 176 -7.49 12.37 -0.67
CA TYR A 176 -7.43 11.52 -1.85
C TYR A 176 -6.50 10.34 -1.61
N SER A 177 -6.70 9.31 -2.41
CA SER A 177 -5.86 8.12 -2.39
C SER A 177 -5.24 7.86 -3.75
N VAL A 178 -4.09 7.21 -3.77
CA VAL A 178 -3.45 6.73 -4.99
C VAL A 178 -3.13 5.26 -4.81
N PHE A 179 -3.51 4.44 -5.78
CA PHE A 179 -3.21 3.02 -5.80
C PHE A 179 -2.23 2.70 -6.92
N ALA A 180 -1.08 2.14 -6.57
CA ALA A 180 -0.07 1.66 -7.51
C ALA A 180 -0.04 0.12 -7.51
N GLY A 181 -0.58 -0.49 -8.56
CA GLY A 181 -0.51 -1.92 -8.81
C GLY A 181 0.80 -2.27 -9.49
N VAL A 182 1.73 -2.86 -8.74
CA VAL A 182 3.09 -3.17 -9.19
C VAL A 182 3.21 -4.67 -9.46
N GLY A 183 3.22 -5.05 -10.72
CA GLY A 183 3.34 -6.44 -11.15
C GLY A 183 2.14 -7.33 -10.75
N GLU A 184 0.96 -6.74 -10.59
CA GLU A 184 -0.25 -7.46 -10.24
C GLU A 184 -0.95 -8.05 -11.47
N ARG A 185 -1.86 -8.98 -11.25
CA ARG A 185 -2.63 -9.60 -12.32
C ARG A 185 -3.67 -8.63 -12.86
N THR A 186 -3.82 -8.58 -14.17
CA THR A 186 -4.83 -7.76 -14.87
C THR A 186 -6.23 -7.95 -14.30
N ARG A 187 -6.60 -9.21 -14.00
CA ARG A 187 -7.89 -9.55 -13.43
C ARG A 187 -8.11 -8.90 -12.06
N GLU A 188 -7.12 -8.99 -11.16
CA GLU A 188 -7.22 -8.42 -9.82
C GLU A 188 -7.32 -6.89 -9.86
N GLY A 189 -6.60 -6.24 -10.77
CA GLY A 189 -6.71 -4.80 -11.01
C GLY A 189 -8.09 -4.39 -11.54
N ASN A 190 -8.66 -5.18 -12.45
CA ASN A 190 -10.00 -4.93 -12.98
C ASN A 190 -11.09 -5.17 -11.92
N ASP A 191 -10.98 -6.24 -11.14
CA ASP A 191 -11.91 -6.53 -10.04
C ASP A 191 -11.89 -5.36 -9.02
N LEU A 192 -10.70 -4.88 -8.62
CA LEU A 192 -10.54 -3.75 -7.71
C LEU A 192 -11.18 -2.45 -8.25
N TYR A 193 -11.01 -2.17 -9.55
CA TYR A 193 -11.64 -1.00 -10.17
C TYR A 193 -13.17 -1.05 -10.07
N HIS A 194 -13.77 -2.20 -10.37
CA HIS A 194 -15.22 -2.36 -10.28
C HIS A 194 -15.71 -2.30 -8.82
N GLU A 195 -14.99 -2.92 -7.89
CA GLU A 195 -15.31 -2.85 -6.47
C GLU A 195 -15.25 -1.41 -5.93
N MET A 196 -14.26 -0.61 -6.34
CA MET A 196 -14.19 0.82 -5.99
C MET A 196 -15.33 1.63 -6.59
N LYS A 197 -15.75 1.29 -7.80
CA LYS A 197 -16.89 1.94 -8.47
C LYS A 197 -18.20 1.62 -7.76
N ASP A 198 -18.44 0.36 -7.42
CA ASP A 198 -19.64 -0.11 -6.73
C ASP A 198 -19.75 0.44 -5.30
N SER A 199 -18.58 0.66 -4.67
CA SER A 199 -18.50 1.25 -3.33
C SER A 199 -18.49 2.79 -3.32
N ASN A 200 -18.65 3.45 -4.49
CA ASN A 200 -18.66 4.91 -4.66
C ASN A 200 -17.41 5.62 -4.10
N VAL A 201 -16.25 5.00 -4.17
CA VAL A 201 -14.98 5.62 -3.73
C VAL A 201 -14.04 5.95 -4.91
N LEU A 202 -14.36 5.52 -6.11
CA LEU A 202 -13.50 5.62 -7.28
C LEU A 202 -13.13 7.08 -7.61
N ASP A 203 -14.05 8.02 -7.47
CA ASP A 203 -13.84 9.45 -7.73
C ASP A 203 -12.86 10.14 -6.78
N LYS A 204 -12.40 9.43 -5.75
CA LYS A 204 -11.41 9.88 -4.75
C LYS A 204 -10.05 9.21 -4.91
N VAL A 205 -9.89 8.37 -5.93
CA VAL A 205 -8.69 7.54 -6.11
C VAL A 205 -8.12 7.71 -7.52
N ALA A 206 -6.79 7.82 -7.62
CA ALA A 206 -6.06 7.63 -8.87
C ALA A 206 -5.46 6.22 -8.90
N LEU A 207 -5.64 5.50 -10.00
CA LEU A 207 -5.14 4.14 -10.17
C LEU A 207 -4.00 4.12 -11.19
N CYS A 208 -2.89 3.48 -10.84
CA CYS A 208 -1.72 3.31 -11.70
C CYS A 208 -1.38 1.83 -11.79
N TYR A 209 -1.45 1.23 -12.97
CA TYR A 209 -1.22 -0.20 -13.15
C TYR A 209 0.00 -0.48 -14.02
N GLY A 210 0.97 -1.19 -13.45
CA GLY A 210 2.05 -1.88 -14.15
C GLY A 210 1.86 -3.37 -13.96
N GLN A 211 1.20 -4.00 -14.93
CA GLN A 211 0.70 -5.37 -14.79
C GLN A 211 1.81 -6.42 -14.93
N MET A 212 1.52 -7.65 -14.47
CA MET A 212 2.46 -8.76 -14.46
C MET A 212 3.02 -9.09 -15.88
N SER A 213 2.20 -8.89 -16.92
CA SER A 213 2.58 -9.14 -18.32
C SER A 213 3.44 -8.05 -18.94
N GLU A 214 3.52 -6.88 -18.32
CA GLU A 214 4.30 -5.75 -18.84
C GLU A 214 5.79 -5.92 -18.59
N PRO A 215 6.66 -5.26 -19.40
CA PRO A 215 8.11 -5.36 -19.23
C PRO A 215 8.58 -4.81 -17.87
N PRO A 216 9.78 -5.21 -17.41
CA PRO A 216 10.28 -4.84 -16.09
C PRO A 216 10.42 -3.32 -15.88
N GLY A 217 10.65 -2.55 -16.96
CA GLY A 217 10.67 -1.09 -16.91
C GLY A 217 9.34 -0.51 -16.43
N ALA A 218 8.24 -0.96 -17.04
CA ALA A 218 6.89 -0.55 -16.64
C ALA A 218 6.57 -0.95 -15.19
N ARG A 219 6.80 -2.21 -14.84
CA ARG A 219 6.52 -2.74 -13.48
C ARG A 219 7.33 -2.04 -12.39
N ASN A 220 8.55 -1.59 -12.69
CA ASN A 220 9.37 -0.87 -11.72
C ASN A 220 8.95 0.60 -11.61
N ARG A 221 8.70 1.28 -12.73
CA ARG A 221 8.44 2.73 -12.73
C ARG A 221 7.02 3.10 -12.32
N ILE A 222 6.06 2.17 -12.38
CA ILE A 222 4.66 2.45 -12.03
C ILE A 222 4.49 2.94 -10.58
N ALA A 223 5.30 2.43 -9.65
CA ALA A 223 5.30 2.91 -8.27
C ALA A 223 5.71 4.40 -8.20
N LEU A 224 6.66 4.82 -9.02
CA LEU A 224 7.08 6.22 -9.11
C LEU A 224 5.99 7.10 -9.75
N THR A 225 5.28 6.58 -10.74
CA THR A 225 4.13 7.26 -11.36
C THR A 225 3.05 7.54 -10.33
N GLY A 226 2.61 6.53 -9.59
CA GLY A 226 1.62 6.70 -8.52
C GLY A 226 2.10 7.64 -7.42
N LEU A 227 3.35 7.50 -6.99
CA LEU A 227 3.92 8.38 -5.97
C LEU A 227 3.97 9.84 -6.42
N THR A 228 4.28 10.11 -7.69
CA THR A 228 4.28 11.47 -8.23
C THR A 228 2.88 12.10 -8.22
N MET A 229 1.83 11.33 -8.50
CA MET A 229 0.45 11.79 -8.37
C MET A 229 0.10 12.10 -6.92
N ALA A 230 0.52 11.26 -5.98
CA ALA A 230 0.32 11.49 -4.55
C ALA A 230 1.06 12.75 -4.05
N GLU A 231 2.29 12.96 -4.50
CA GLU A 231 3.09 14.14 -4.14
C GLU A 231 2.44 15.45 -4.56
N TYR A 232 1.74 15.49 -5.69
CA TYR A 232 1.03 16.69 -6.10
C TYR A 232 -0.05 17.09 -5.07
N PHE A 233 -0.84 16.13 -4.61
CA PHE A 233 -1.87 16.40 -3.62
C PHE A 233 -1.29 16.81 -2.26
N ARG A 234 -0.15 16.23 -1.86
CA ARG A 234 0.58 16.64 -0.66
C ARG A 234 1.16 18.04 -0.78
N ASP A 235 1.90 18.31 -1.88
CA ASP A 235 2.77 19.49 -1.99
C ASP A 235 2.02 20.73 -2.48
N GLU A 236 1.05 20.58 -3.40
CA GLU A 236 0.28 21.69 -3.98
C GLU A 236 -1.08 21.89 -3.33
N LYS A 237 -1.74 20.81 -2.93
CA LYS A 237 -3.07 20.90 -2.31
C LYS A 237 -3.01 20.88 -0.77
N GLY A 238 -1.88 20.53 -0.19
CA GLY A 238 -1.69 20.47 1.26
C GLY A 238 -2.55 19.41 1.95
N LEU A 239 -2.78 18.28 1.26
CA LEU A 239 -3.67 17.21 1.75
C LEU A 239 -2.89 16.08 2.42
N ASP A 240 -3.59 15.36 3.28
CA ASP A 240 -3.16 14.05 3.75
C ASP A 240 -3.59 12.99 2.73
N VAL A 241 -2.60 12.37 2.07
CA VAL A 241 -2.81 11.42 0.99
C VAL A 241 -2.51 10.01 1.49
N LEU A 242 -3.37 9.07 1.13
CA LEU A 242 -3.11 7.65 1.36
C LEU A 242 -2.63 7.00 0.06
N MET A 243 -1.45 6.40 0.10
CA MET A 243 -0.86 5.71 -1.04
C MET A 243 -0.80 4.21 -0.79
N PHE A 244 -1.35 3.45 -1.72
CA PHE A 244 -1.26 1.99 -1.71
C PHE A 244 -0.26 1.52 -2.75
N VAL A 245 0.56 0.54 -2.37
CA VAL A 245 1.49 -0.14 -3.28
C VAL A 245 1.25 -1.63 -3.18
N ASP A 246 0.74 -2.22 -4.22
CA ASP A 246 0.53 -3.67 -4.29
C ASP A 246 1.20 -4.23 -5.56
N ASN A 247 2.32 -4.86 -5.48
CA ASN A 247 3.07 -5.32 -4.32
C ASN A 247 4.49 -4.73 -4.34
N ILE A 248 4.96 -4.21 -3.21
CA ILE A 248 6.29 -3.58 -3.14
C ILE A 248 7.44 -4.56 -3.43
N PHE A 249 7.27 -5.86 -3.16
CA PHE A 249 8.22 -6.89 -3.55
C PHE A 249 8.45 -6.92 -5.07
N ARG A 250 7.40 -6.69 -5.87
CA ARG A 250 7.49 -6.68 -7.34
C ARG A 250 8.32 -5.50 -7.85
N PHE A 251 8.36 -4.39 -7.12
CA PHE A 251 9.29 -3.29 -7.40
C PHE A 251 10.75 -3.75 -7.31
N ALA A 252 11.12 -4.46 -6.25
CA ALA A 252 12.46 -5.02 -6.10
C ALA A 252 12.76 -6.07 -7.18
N GLN A 253 11.82 -6.96 -7.47
CA GLN A 253 11.95 -8.02 -8.48
C GLN A 253 12.16 -7.45 -9.88
N SER A 254 11.34 -6.49 -10.31
CA SER A 254 11.50 -5.84 -11.62
C SER A 254 12.81 -5.07 -11.72
N GLY A 255 13.29 -4.48 -10.62
CA GLY A 255 14.62 -3.88 -10.53
C GLY A 255 15.74 -4.89 -10.74
N SER A 256 15.63 -6.11 -10.20
CA SER A 256 16.62 -7.17 -10.43
C SER A 256 16.61 -7.66 -11.88
N GLU A 257 15.45 -7.78 -12.51
CA GLU A 257 15.31 -8.12 -13.92
C GLU A 257 15.98 -7.05 -14.82
N MET A 258 15.72 -5.76 -14.56
CA MET A 258 16.38 -4.67 -15.29
C MET A 258 17.89 -4.69 -15.12
N SER A 259 18.37 -4.90 -13.89
CA SER A 259 19.81 -4.98 -13.60
C SER A 259 20.49 -6.11 -14.37
N ALA A 260 19.86 -7.28 -14.43
CA ALA A 260 20.35 -8.43 -15.19
C ALA A 260 20.39 -8.12 -16.70
N LEU A 261 19.33 -7.53 -17.25
CA LEU A 261 19.23 -7.13 -18.66
C LEU A 261 20.27 -6.07 -19.04
N LEU A 262 20.63 -5.19 -18.10
CA LEU A 262 21.70 -4.20 -18.29
C LEU A 262 23.12 -4.78 -18.13
N GLY A 263 23.24 -6.07 -17.84
CA GLY A 263 24.52 -6.77 -17.70
C GLY A 263 25.26 -6.44 -16.40
N ARG A 264 24.56 -5.98 -15.36
CA ARG A 264 25.18 -5.69 -14.04
C ARG A 264 25.41 -7.00 -13.29
N ILE A 265 26.49 -7.07 -12.54
CA ILE A 265 26.83 -8.22 -11.69
C ILE A 265 25.82 -8.28 -10.55
N PRO A 266 25.09 -9.40 -10.34
CA PRO A 266 24.11 -9.52 -9.29
C PRO A 266 24.79 -9.59 -7.90
N SER A 267 24.06 -9.15 -6.89
CA SER A 267 24.39 -9.32 -5.47
C SER A 267 23.82 -10.62 -4.92
N ALA A 268 23.71 -10.73 -3.59
CA ALA A 268 23.14 -11.90 -2.92
C ALA A 268 21.75 -12.26 -3.47
N VAL A 269 21.49 -13.57 -3.62
CA VAL A 269 20.22 -14.15 -4.08
C VAL A 269 19.78 -13.66 -5.47
N GLY A 270 20.70 -13.06 -6.25
CA GLY A 270 20.42 -12.58 -7.62
C GLY A 270 19.82 -11.17 -7.69
N TYR A 271 19.69 -10.47 -6.59
CA TYR A 271 19.20 -9.08 -6.59
C TYR A 271 20.24 -8.08 -7.13
N GLN A 272 19.76 -6.92 -7.55
CA GLN A 272 20.61 -5.81 -7.98
C GLN A 272 21.48 -5.29 -6.82
N PRO A 273 22.73 -4.88 -7.09
CA PRO A 273 23.59 -4.31 -6.05
C PRO A 273 23.07 -2.97 -5.52
N THR A 274 22.17 -2.32 -6.27
CA THR A 274 21.52 -1.04 -5.95
C THR A 274 20.18 -1.17 -5.21
N LEU A 275 19.78 -2.38 -4.80
CA LEU A 275 18.47 -2.65 -4.19
C LEU A 275 18.14 -1.69 -3.04
N ALA A 276 19.04 -1.57 -2.06
CA ALA A 276 18.80 -0.72 -0.89
C ALA A 276 18.66 0.76 -1.27
N SER A 277 19.48 1.26 -2.22
CA SER A 277 19.40 2.65 -2.65
C SER A 277 18.18 2.94 -3.52
N GLU A 278 17.75 2.01 -4.35
CA GLU A 278 16.52 2.14 -5.15
C GLU A 278 15.27 2.13 -4.25
N MET A 279 15.23 1.20 -3.30
CA MET A 279 14.16 1.15 -2.29
C MET A 279 14.16 2.43 -1.45
N GLY A 280 15.31 2.88 -0.98
CA GLY A 280 15.45 4.12 -0.21
C GLY A 280 14.95 5.34 -0.97
N LYS A 281 15.31 5.50 -2.25
CA LYS A 281 14.82 6.62 -3.08
C LYS A 281 13.30 6.66 -3.21
N LEU A 282 12.64 5.50 -3.31
CA LEU A 282 11.18 5.42 -3.32
C LEU A 282 10.61 5.77 -1.94
N GLN A 283 11.11 5.13 -0.90
CA GLN A 283 10.55 5.21 0.45
C GLN A 283 10.73 6.59 1.10
N GLU A 284 11.87 7.27 0.86
CA GLU A 284 12.14 8.60 1.42
C GLU A 284 11.24 9.71 0.83
N ARG A 285 10.65 9.50 -0.33
CA ARG A 285 9.64 10.42 -0.89
C ARG A 285 8.30 10.33 -0.17
N ILE A 286 8.03 9.20 0.49
CA ILE A 286 6.82 8.92 1.25
C ILE A 286 7.03 9.45 2.68
N THR A 287 6.56 10.66 2.95
CA THR A 287 6.78 11.34 4.23
C THR A 287 5.77 12.47 4.44
N SER A 288 5.70 12.97 5.67
CA SER A 288 5.01 14.21 6.00
C SER A 288 5.90 15.41 5.71
N THR A 289 5.28 16.43 5.13
CA THR A 289 5.90 17.75 4.94
C THR A 289 5.17 18.80 5.77
N ASN A 290 5.69 20.01 5.77
CA ASN A 290 5.02 21.15 6.42
C ASN A 290 3.69 21.53 5.76
N LYS A 291 3.38 20.99 4.57
CA LYS A 291 2.15 21.26 3.81
C LYS A 291 1.11 20.16 3.96
N GLY A 292 1.52 18.91 3.88
CA GLY A 292 0.65 17.74 3.91
C GLY A 292 1.43 16.47 4.13
N SER A 293 0.78 15.31 4.01
CA SER A 293 1.42 14.02 4.23
C SER A 293 1.09 13.00 3.15
N ILE A 294 2.00 12.03 2.94
CA ILE A 294 1.71 10.78 2.25
C ILE A 294 1.94 9.65 3.24
N THR A 295 0.88 8.97 3.61
CA THR A 295 0.93 7.73 4.39
C THR A 295 0.79 6.57 3.43
N SER A 296 1.69 5.59 3.47
CA SER A 296 1.62 4.45 2.56
C SER A 296 1.24 3.15 3.26
N VAL A 297 0.41 2.38 2.58
CA VAL A 297 0.12 0.98 2.91
C VAL A 297 0.67 0.13 1.78
N GLN A 298 1.67 -0.67 2.07
CA GLN A 298 2.43 -1.44 1.10
C GLN A 298 2.19 -2.93 1.35
N ALA A 299 1.57 -3.59 0.39
CA ALA A 299 1.48 -5.05 0.43
C ALA A 299 2.88 -5.64 0.24
N VAL A 300 3.27 -6.51 1.16
CA VAL A 300 4.60 -7.15 1.13
C VAL A 300 4.42 -8.64 0.93
N TYR A 301 4.97 -9.15 -0.16
CA TYR A 301 5.12 -10.58 -0.38
C TYR A 301 6.48 -11.03 0.15
N VAL A 302 6.48 -12.09 0.92
CA VAL A 302 7.70 -12.69 1.49
C VAL A 302 7.95 -14.04 0.80
N PRO A 303 8.95 -14.14 -0.09
CA PRO A 303 9.26 -15.39 -0.77
C PRO A 303 9.58 -16.51 0.22
N ALA A 304 8.92 -17.66 0.06
CA ALA A 304 9.09 -18.83 0.91
C ALA A 304 8.95 -18.57 2.44
N ASP A 305 8.22 -17.51 2.80
CA ASP A 305 8.10 -17.03 4.20
C ASP A 305 9.45 -16.69 4.87
N ASP A 306 10.48 -16.43 4.06
CA ASP A 306 11.82 -16.07 4.52
C ASP A 306 11.98 -14.56 4.69
N LEU A 307 11.86 -14.07 5.90
CA LEU A 307 12.05 -12.67 6.25
C LEU A 307 13.49 -12.16 6.08
N THR A 308 14.45 -13.07 5.88
CA THR A 308 15.86 -12.73 5.68
C THR A 308 16.20 -12.49 4.20
N ASP A 309 15.26 -12.76 3.29
CA ASP A 309 15.43 -12.42 1.87
C ASP A 309 15.71 -10.91 1.72
N PRO A 310 16.71 -10.51 0.89
CA PRO A 310 17.14 -9.12 0.77
C PRO A 310 16.04 -8.11 0.39
N ALA A 311 15.05 -8.53 -0.41
CA ALA A 311 13.98 -7.62 -0.83
C ALA A 311 13.00 -7.29 0.31
N PRO A 312 12.35 -8.27 1.00
CA PRO A 312 11.59 -7.97 2.20
C PRO A 312 12.41 -7.26 3.27
N ALA A 313 13.65 -7.69 3.54
CA ALA A 313 14.51 -7.08 4.55
C ALA A 313 14.75 -5.59 4.28
N SER A 314 14.97 -5.20 3.02
CA SER A 314 15.13 -3.78 2.65
C SER A 314 13.83 -2.98 2.82
N VAL A 315 12.67 -3.59 2.60
CA VAL A 315 11.36 -2.95 2.86
C VAL A 315 11.14 -2.77 4.37
N PHE A 316 11.38 -3.81 5.16
CA PHE A 316 11.20 -3.78 6.62
C PHE A 316 11.99 -2.66 7.31
N ALA A 317 13.19 -2.36 6.80
CA ALA A 317 14.00 -1.27 7.34
C ALA A 317 13.31 0.11 7.31
N HIS A 318 12.36 0.30 6.39
CA HIS A 318 11.63 1.54 6.21
C HIS A 318 10.25 1.57 6.89
N LEU A 319 9.71 0.42 7.31
CA LEU A 319 8.36 0.36 7.86
C LEU A 319 8.26 0.96 9.26
N ASP A 320 7.20 1.73 9.49
CA ASP A 320 6.83 2.29 10.78
C ASP A 320 5.80 1.46 11.52
N ALA A 321 4.97 0.73 10.78
CA ALA A 321 3.99 -0.21 11.32
C ALA A 321 3.83 -1.43 10.42
N THR A 322 3.36 -2.53 11.02
CA THR A 322 2.99 -3.74 10.28
C THR A 322 1.58 -4.16 10.65
N THR A 323 0.78 -4.45 9.64
CA THR A 323 -0.55 -5.04 9.79
C THR A 323 -0.50 -6.45 9.21
N VAL A 324 -0.65 -7.45 10.07
CA VAL A 324 -0.60 -8.86 9.70
C VAL A 324 -2.00 -9.43 9.65
N LEU A 325 -2.41 -9.93 8.48
CA LEU A 325 -3.69 -10.62 8.30
C LEU A 325 -3.48 -12.12 8.49
N ASN A 326 -4.28 -12.71 9.36
CA ASN A 326 -4.14 -14.11 9.76
C ASN A 326 -5.34 -14.94 9.30
N ARG A 327 -5.04 -16.03 8.58
CA ARG A 327 -6.08 -16.94 8.07
C ARG A 327 -6.88 -17.60 9.21
N LYS A 328 -6.23 -17.97 10.32
CA LYS A 328 -6.93 -18.57 11.46
C LYS A 328 -7.97 -17.64 12.09
N ILE A 329 -7.71 -16.33 12.05
CA ILE A 329 -8.68 -15.31 12.51
C ILE A 329 -9.83 -15.21 11.52
N ALA A 330 -9.56 -15.20 10.21
CA ALA A 330 -10.59 -15.22 9.17
C ALA A 330 -11.48 -16.47 9.25
N GLU A 331 -10.90 -17.64 9.53
CA GLU A 331 -11.63 -18.90 9.71
C GLU A 331 -12.56 -18.89 10.93
N LYS A 332 -12.26 -18.08 11.96
CA LYS A 332 -13.17 -17.82 13.10
C LYS A 332 -14.31 -16.85 12.74
N GLY A 333 -14.34 -16.32 11.51
CA GLY A 333 -15.31 -15.30 11.07
C GLY A 333 -15.04 -13.91 11.64
N ILE A 334 -13.85 -13.63 12.15
CA ILE A 334 -13.49 -12.33 12.70
C ILE A 334 -12.89 -11.48 11.58
N TYR A 335 -13.57 -10.38 11.25
CA TYR A 335 -13.16 -9.43 10.23
C TYR A 335 -13.17 -8.00 10.77
N PRO A 336 -12.11 -7.18 10.46
CA PRO A 336 -10.94 -7.54 9.67
C PRO A 336 -10.08 -8.61 10.36
N ALA A 337 -9.47 -9.50 9.59
CA ALA A 337 -8.70 -10.62 10.12
C ALA A 337 -7.27 -10.20 10.53
N VAL A 338 -7.13 -9.05 11.15
CA VAL A 338 -5.87 -8.50 11.64
C VAL A 338 -5.43 -9.25 12.90
N ASP A 339 -4.20 -9.75 12.88
CA ASP A 339 -3.61 -10.39 14.05
C ASP A 339 -3.20 -9.33 15.09
N PRO A 340 -3.82 -9.30 16.26
CA PRO A 340 -3.58 -8.28 17.28
C PRO A 340 -2.25 -8.44 18.00
N LEU A 341 -1.61 -9.60 17.92
CA LEU A 341 -0.33 -9.90 18.57
C LEU A 341 0.87 -9.79 17.64
N ASP A 342 0.68 -10.13 16.36
CA ASP A 342 1.74 -10.10 15.35
C ASP A 342 1.81 -8.74 14.63
N SER A 343 0.77 -7.92 14.71
CA SER A 343 0.77 -6.55 14.17
C SER A 343 1.46 -5.59 15.15
N THR A 344 2.26 -4.67 14.60
CA THR A 344 3.09 -3.76 15.42
C THR A 344 3.06 -2.34 14.89
N SER A 345 3.38 -1.37 15.76
CA SER A 345 3.58 0.02 15.39
C SER A 345 4.65 0.69 16.25
N ARG A 346 5.51 1.48 15.62
CA ARG A 346 6.56 2.24 16.31
C ARG A 346 5.99 3.37 17.17
N ILE A 347 4.83 3.91 16.80
CA ILE A 347 4.19 5.01 17.56
C ILE A 347 3.38 4.50 18.77
N LEU A 348 3.23 3.18 18.97
CA LEU A 348 2.54 2.62 20.13
C LEU A 348 3.40 2.77 21.38
N SER A 349 3.46 3.99 21.88
CA SER A 349 4.17 4.37 23.12
C SER A 349 3.37 5.43 23.89
N ALA A 350 3.55 5.48 25.20
CA ALA A 350 2.88 6.45 26.06
C ALA A 350 3.26 7.90 25.72
N ASP A 351 4.51 8.12 25.30
CA ASP A 351 5.02 9.46 24.96
C ASP A 351 4.35 10.06 23.71
N ILE A 352 3.91 9.22 22.77
CA ILE A 352 3.31 9.67 21.49
C ILE A 352 1.79 9.65 21.56
N LEU A 353 1.20 8.54 22.04
CA LEU A 353 -0.26 8.33 22.02
C LEU A 353 -0.96 8.66 23.33
N GLY A 354 -0.20 8.90 24.39
CA GLY A 354 -0.71 9.09 25.74
C GLY A 354 -0.82 7.79 26.53
N GLU A 355 -0.82 7.95 27.88
CA GLU A 355 -0.80 6.82 28.82
C GLU A 355 -2.07 5.96 28.74
N GLU A 356 -3.23 6.58 28.52
CA GLU A 356 -4.51 5.88 28.43
C GLU A 356 -4.56 4.89 27.24
N HIS A 357 -4.25 5.38 26.04
CA HIS A 357 -4.21 4.53 24.84
C HIS A 357 -3.19 3.40 25.01
N TYR A 358 -1.98 3.73 25.44
CA TYR A 358 -0.91 2.76 25.59
C TYR A 358 -1.25 1.67 26.61
N SER A 359 -1.78 2.04 27.79
CA SER A 359 -2.13 1.09 28.84
C SER A 359 -3.26 0.15 28.41
N VAL A 360 -4.29 0.66 27.72
CA VAL A 360 -5.39 -0.15 27.21
C VAL A 360 -4.89 -1.11 26.11
N ALA A 361 -4.09 -0.65 25.17
CA ALA A 361 -3.50 -1.49 24.12
C ALA A 361 -2.66 -2.64 24.72
N ARG A 362 -1.79 -2.33 25.68
CA ARG A 362 -0.97 -3.34 26.38
C ARG A 362 -1.81 -4.30 27.22
N GLY A 363 -2.88 -3.81 27.86
CA GLY A 363 -3.83 -4.65 28.57
C GLY A 363 -4.52 -5.66 27.66
N VAL A 364 -5.00 -5.21 26.51
CA VAL A 364 -5.61 -6.06 25.47
C VAL A 364 -4.62 -7.11 24.99
N GLN A 365 -3.39 -6.71 24.63
CA GLN A 365 -2.36 -7.64 24.18
C GLN A 365 -2.00 -8.68 25.25
N SER A 366 -1.90 -8.28 26.51
CA SER A 366 -1.61 -9.18 27.63
C SER A 366 -2.70 -10.24 27.83
N VAL A 367 -3.97 -9.83 27.78
CA VAL A 367 -5.11 -10.75 27.90
C VAL A 367 -5.15 -11.73 26.73
N LEU A 368 -4.96 -11.24 25.49
CA LEU A 368 -4.95 -12.11 24.31
C LEU A 368 -3.74 -13.06 24.29
N GLN A 369 -2.57 -12.60 24.73
CA GLN A 369 -1.39 -13.47 24.85
C GLN A 369 -1.62 -14.59 25.86
N LYS A 370 -2.12 -14.23 27.05
CA LYS A 370 -2.44 -15.24 28.05
C LYS A 370 -3.50 -16.24 27.57
N TYR A 371 -4.50 -15.77 26.84
CA TYR A 371 -5.47 -16.66 26.22
C TYR A 371 -4.85 -17.60 25.19
N LYS A 372 -3.93 -17.09 24.36
CA LYS A 372 -3.18 -17.92 23.40
C LYS A 372 -2.38 -19.02 24.10
N ASP A 373 -1.71 -18.68 25.21
CA ASP A 373 -0.94 -19.64 26.01
C ASP A 373 -1.84 -20.70 26.68
N LEU A 374 -3.08 -20.36 27.02
CA LEU A 374 -4.05 -21.29 27.61
C LEU A 374 -4.75 -22.17 26.58
N GLN A 375 -4.70 -21.85 25.28
CA GLN A 375 -5.44 -22.61 24.25
C GLN A 375 -5.02 -24.08 24.19
N ASP A 376 -3.73 -24.40 24.33
CA ASP A 376 -3.23 -25.78 24.32
C ASP A 376 -3.75 -26.56 25.55
N ILE A 377 -3.80 -25.91 26.70
CA ILE A 377 -4.34 -26.51 27.92
C ILE A 377 -5.84 -26.77 27.76
N ILE A 378 -6.57 -25.80 27.22
CA ILE A 378 -8.02 -25.94 26.97
C ILE A 378 -8.30 -27.07 25.98
N ALA A 379 -7.49 -27.21 24.93
CA ALA A 379 -7.65 -28.25 23.92
C ALA A 379 -7.44 -29.67 24.45
N ILE A 380 -6.51 -29.82 25.42
CA ILE A 380 -6.16 -31.13 25.99
C ILE A 380 -7.02 -31.47 27.20
N LEU A 381 -7.19 -30.54 28.14
CA LEU A 381 -7.81 -30.81 29.45
C LEU A 381 -9.24 -30.26 29.58
N GLY A 382 -9.65 -29.37 28.68
CA GLY A 382 -10.96 -28.69 28.75
C GLY A 382 -10.95 -27.43 29.61
N MET A 383 -12.04 -26.68 29.52
CA MET A 383 -12.23 -25.41 30.26
C MET A 383 -12.37 -25.61 31.77
N ASP A 384 -12.88 -26.77 32.19
CA ASP A 384 -13.22 -27.02 33.58
C ASP A 384 -12.00 -27.13 34.48
N GLU A 385 -10.86 -27.54 33.91
CA GLU A 385 -9.58 -27.67 34.62
C GLU A 385 -8.84 -26.34 34.83
N LEU A 386 -9.32 -25.26 34.25
CA LEU A 386 -8.74 -23.93 34.46
C LEU A 386 -9.09 -23.36 35.84
N SER A 387 -8.20 -22.58 36.41
CA SER A 387 -8.47 -21.76 37.60
C SER A 387 -9.59 -20.74 37.30
N GLU A 388 -10.33 -20.32 38.31
CA GLU A 388 -11.38 -19.30 38.15
C GLU A 388 -10.81 -17.99 37.57
N ALA A 389 -9.58 -17.62 37.93
CA ALA A 389 -8.87 -16.47 37.37
C ALA A 389 -8.59 -16.65 35.87
N ASP A 390 -8.19 -17.85 35.44
CA ASP A 390 -7.93 -18.14 34.02
C ASP A 390 -9.22 -18.23 33.20
N LYS A 391 -10.30 -18.78 33.78
CA LYS A 391 -11.65 -18.76 33.16
C LYS A 391 -12.10 -17.33 32.88
N LEU A 392 -11.87 -16.42 33.82
CA LEU A 392 -12.22 -15.01 33.65
C LEU A 392 -11.38 -14.36 32.52
N VAL A 393 -10.08 -14.65 32.48
CA VAL A 393 -9.19 -14.18 31.39
C VAL A 393 -9.70 -14.69 30.03
N VAL A 394 -10.03 -15.96 29.92
CA VAL A 394 -10.57 -16.55 28.68
C VAL A 394 -11.90 -15.90 28.28
N ALA A 395 -12.81 -15.67 29.24
CA ALA A 395 -14.09 -15.03 28.96
C ALA A 395 -13.90 -13.58 28.43
N ARG A 396 -13.00 -12.80 29.03
CA ARG A 396 -12.68 -11.45 28.58
C ARG A 396 -11.93 -11.47 27.23
N ALA A 397 -10.98 -12.38 27.03
CA ALA A 397 -10.27 -12.53 25.78
C ALA A 397 -11.20 -12.81 24.59
N ARG A 398 -12.18 -13.71 24.77
CA ARG A 398 -13.18 -13.99 23.72
C ARG A 398 -14.03 -12.77 23.39
N LYS A 399 -14.42 -11.98 24.39
CA LYS A 399 -15.14 -10.71 24.18
C LYS A 399 -14.25 -9.71 23.42
N ILE A 400 -12.98 -9.61 23.76
CA ILE A 400 -12.01 -8.76 23.08
C ILE A 400 -11.85 -9.21 21.60
N GLU A 401 -11.63 -10.51 21.33
CA GLU A 401 -11.56 -11.02 19.96
C GLU A 401 -12.80 -10.66 19.13
N ARG A 402 -13.98 -10.82 19.71
CA ARG A 402 -15.25 -10.46 19.07
C ARG A 402 -15.38 -8.95 18.86
N PHE A 403 -14.99 -8.14 19.83
CA PHE A 403 -15.10 -6.69 19.76
C PHE A 403 -14.05 -6.07 18.81
N LEU A 404 -12.95 -6.76 18.51
CA LEU A 404 -12.02 -6.37 17.46
C LEU A 404 -12.63 -6.50 16.06
N SER A 405 -13.67 -7.32 15.88
CA SER A 405 -14.43 -7.38 14.63
C SER A 405 -15.24 -6.11 14.41
N GLN A 406 -15.41 -5.73 13.15
CA GLN A 406 -16.09 -4.49 12.78
C GLN A 406 -16.73 -4.62 11.40
N PRO A 407 -17.97 -4.19 11.19
CA PRO A 407 -18.56 -4.16 9.87
C PRO A 407 -17.97 -3.00 9.07
N PHE A 408 -17.58 -3.28 7.83
CA PHE A 408 -17.01 -2.32 6.90
C PHE A 408 -18.06 -1.77 5.94
N PHE A 409 -17.95 -0.50 5.57
CA PHE A 409 -18.81 0.16 4.58
C PHE A 409 -18.72 -0.54 3.22
N VAL A 410 -17.52 -0.86 2.79
CA VAL A 410 -17.30 -1.53 1.50
C VAL A 410 -17.82 -2.97 1.46
N ALA A 411 -18.11 -3.56 2.59
CA ALA A 411 -18.65 -4.91 2.71
C ALA A 411 -20.18 -4.97 2.93
N GLU A 412 -20.87 -3.84 3.04
CA GLU A 412 -22.32 -3.79 3.30
C GLU A 412 -23.14 -4.62 2.31
N VAL A 413 -22.79 -4.54 1.02
CA VAL A 413 -23.49 -5.26 -0.05
C VAL A 413 -23.43 -6.78 0.14
N PHE A 414 -22.33 -7.28 0.72
CA PHE A 414 -22.12 -8.72 0.92
C PHE A 414 -22.60 -9.21 2.29
N THR A 415 -22.50 -8.38 3.32
CA THR A 415 -22.81 -8.76 4.70
C THR A 415 -24.23 -8.40 5.11
N GLY A 416 -24.86 -7.45 4.42
CA GLY A 416 -26.13 -6.87 4.80
C GLY A 416 -26.11 -6.06 6.11
N SER A 417 -24.92 -5.80 6.65
CA SER A 417 -24.72 -5.04 7.88
C SER A 417 -24.15 -3.67 7.54
N PRO A 418 -24.73 -2.56 8.09
CA PRO A 418 -24.19 -1.22 7.86
C PRO A 418 -22.76 -1.10 8.38
N GLY A 419 -21.87 -0.50 7.58
CA GLY A 419 -20.50 -0.22 7.97
C GLY A 419 -20.40 0.75 9.13
N LYS A 420 -19.28 0.71 9.84
CA LYS A 420 -19.03 1.54 11.01
C LYS A 420 -17.63 2.13 10.99
N TYR A 421 -17.56 3.44 11.11
CA TYR A 421 -16.35 4.15 11.50
C TYR A 421 -16.36 4.30 13.02
N VAL A 422 -15.33 3.87 13.72
CA VAL A 422 -15.26 3.95 15.18
C VAL A 422 -14.15 4.94 15.56
N GLU A 423 -14.54 6.01 16.24
CA GLU A 423 -13.60 7.01 16.75
C GLU A 423 -12.62 6.37 17.75
N LEU A 424 -11.36 6.83 17.77
CA LEU A 424 -10.33 6.28 18.65
C LEU A 424 -10.74 6.31 20.12
N LYS A 425 -11.34 7.41 20.58
CA LYS A 425 -11.82 7.55 21.96
C LYS A 425 -12.84 6.50 22.35
N ASP A 426 -13.75 6.14 21.43
CA ASP A 426 -14.80 5.13 21.68
C ASP A 426 -14.20 3.73 21.67
N THR A 427 -13.20 3.50 20.82
CA THR A 427 -12.40 2.28 20.81
C THR A 427 -11.69 2.09 22.15
N ILE A 428 -10.94 3.08 22.63
CA ILE A 428 -10.21 3.02 23.90
C ILE A 428 -11.18 2.79 25.07
N ALA A 429 -12.25 3.56 25.16
CA ALA A 429 -13.24 3.43 26.23
C ALA A 429 -13.93 2.06 26.24
N GLY A 430 -14.26 1.53 25.08
CA GLY A 430 -14.87 0.20 24.95
C GLY A 430 -13.96 -0.92 25.45
N PHE A 431 -12.72 -0.97 25.00
CA PHE A 431 -11.75 -1.98 25.44
C PHE A 431 -11.34 -1.83 26.90
N GLN A 432 -11.19 -0.59 27.40
CA GLN A 432 -10.94 -0.35 28.80
C GLN A 432 -12.06 -0.92 29.68
N GLY A 433 -13.32 -0.68 29.32
CA GLY A 433 -14.45 -1.24 30.04
C GLY A 433 -14.49 -2.78 30.07
N ILE A 434 -14.04 -3.45 28.99
CA ILE A 434 -13.91 -4.92 28.97
C ILE A 434 -12.79 -5.36 29.92
N LEU A 435 -11.64 -4.71 29.89
CA LEU A 435 -10.48 -5.02 30.77
C LEU A 435 -10.84 -4.83 32.25
N GLU A 436 -11.57 -3.79 32.60
CA GLU A 436 -12.04 -3.48 33.95
C GLU A 436 -13.17 -4.41 34.43
N GLY A 437 -13.74 -5.22 33.54
CA GLY A 437 -14.82 -6.16 33.86
C GLY A 437 -16.21 -5.56 33.91
N LYS A 438 -16.40 -4.32 33.45
CA LYS A 438 -17.73 -3.67 33.43
C LYS A 438 -18.79 -4.46 32.64
N TYR A 439 -18.33 -5.28 31.70
CA TYR A 439 -19.19 -6.01 30.78
C TYR A 439 -19.10 -7.53 30.94
N ASP A 440 -18.60 -8.02 32.08
CA ASP A 440 -18.42 -9.46 32.32
C ASP A 440 -19.73 -10.25 32.23
N SER A 441 -20.87 -9.63 32.58
CA SER A 441 -22.20 -10.25 32.51
C SER A 441 -22.81 -10.30 31.09
N ILE A 442 -22.21 -9.60 30.11
CA ILE A 442 -22.75 -9.53 28.76
C ILE A 442 -22.27 -10.74 27.93
N PRO A 443 -23.18 -11.41 27.17
CA PRO A 443 -22.80 -12.51 26.31
C PRO A 443 -21.74 -12.12 25.26
N GLU A 444 -20.77 -13.00 24.98
CA GLU A 444 -19.70 -12.71 24.03
C GLU A 444 -20.18 -12.36 22.61
N MET A 445 -21.30 -12.95 22.16
CA MET A 445 -21.88 -12.69 20.84
C MET A 445 -22.44 -11.28 20.67
N ALA A 446 -22.70 -10.56 21.75
CA ALA A 446 -23.09 -9.16 21.68
C ALA A 446 -21.96 -8.26 21.17
N PHE A 447 -20.70 -8.67 21.35
CA PHE A 447 -19.50 -7.94 20.91
C PHE A 447 -19.12 -8.19 19.44
N TYR A 448 -19.80 -9.12 18.78
CA TYR A 448 -19.43 -9.53 17.42
C TYR A 448 -20.01 -8.60 16.36
N MET A 449 -19.16 -8.12 15.44
CA MET A 449 -19.51 -7.26 14.30
C MET A 449 -20.36 -6.04 14.72
N VAL A 450 -19.81 -5.23 15.59
CA VAL A 450 -20.41 -3.98 16.09
C VAL A 450 -19.40 -2.84 15.98
N GLY A 451 -19.88 -1.61 16.04
CA GLY A 451 -19.04 -0.42 16.14
C GLY A 451 -18.56 -0.19 17.57
N GLY A 452 -19.18 0.73 18.30
CA GLY A 452 -18.85 1.07 19.68
C GLY A 452 -19.55 0.19 20.70
N ILE A 453 -19.25 0.47 21.98
CA ILE A 453 -19.80 -0.26 23.12
C ILE A 453 -21.31 -0.08 23.27
N ASP A 454 -21.87 1.05 22.85
CA ASP A 454 -23.32 1.31 22.89
C ASP A 454 -24.10 0.31 22.03
N GLU A 455 -23.52 -0.10 20.89
CA GLU A 455 -24.12 -1.13 20.06
C GLU A 455 -24.06 -2.51 20.71
N VAL A 456 -23.01 -2.80 21.48
CA VAL A 456 -22.91 -4.03 22.27
C VAL A 456 -24.05 -4.10 23.28
N LEU A 457 -24.29 -2.99 24.00
CA LEU A 457 -25.36 -2.92 25.01
C LEU A 457 -26.73 -3.08 24.36
N ALA A 458 -27.00 -2.38 23.26
CA ALA A 458 -28.25 -2.49 22.52
C ALA A 458 -28.47 -3.90 21.95
N LYS A 459 -27.40 -4.56 21.48
CA LYS A 459 -27.47 -5.94 20.98
C LYS A 459 -27.70 -6.95 22.11
N ALA A 460 -27.06 -6.74 23.25
CA ALA A 460 -27.25 -7.60 24.44
C ALA A 460 -28.69 -7.53 24.95
N GLU A 461 -29.36 -6.37 24.91
CA GLU A 461 -30.74 -6.22 25.29
C GLU A 461 -31.72 -7.02 24.35
N LYS A 462 -31.41 -7.04 23.06
CA LYS A 462 -32.19 -7.82 22.07
C LYS A 462 -31.96 -9.33 22.16
N MET A 463 -30.92 -9.76 22.85
CA MET A 463 -30.59 -11.18 23.05
C MET A 463 -31.18 -11.78 24.32
N LYS A 464 -31.75 -10.95 25.19
CA LYS A 464 -32.49 -11.35 26.38
C LYS A 464 -33.89 -11.78 26.01
#